data_4938e4951ef690063c29e65198ed16b7
#
_entry.id   4938e4951ef690063c29e65198ed16b7
#
_cell.length_a   1.000
_cell.length_b   1.000
_cell.length_c   1.000
_cell.angle_alpha   90.00
_cell.angle_beta   90.00
_cell.angle_gamma   90.00
#
_symmetry.space_group_name_H-M   'P 1'
#
loop_
_entity.id
_entity.type
_entity.pdbx_description
1 polymer ?
#
loop_
_entity_poly.entity_id
_entity_poly.type
_entity_poly.pdbx_seq_one_letter_code
_entity_poly.pdbx_strand_id
1 'polypeptide(L)'
;MQVNKAGEKMDNLPSEMFENIEPGDDENACTPKIDDNFIGIRINAPDVVYYAPGEKDPNTGHFAKIMICGIRRFRGDFLSELRPDVEKKVALVAIDTQLHNVHTSLLIDDDPDEPDPSPPQFPKETLEKVYITAWFNINILDYLDLPERPATYNVFVTLKEYKSNVVTIKLVEKKTGEAD
;
A
#
# COMPACT_ATOMS: atom_id res chain seq x y z
N MET A 1 7.14 10.62 21.53
CA MET A 1 6.23 9.47 21.54
C MET A 1 4.81 10.01 21.39
N GLN A 2 4.36 10.24 20.14
CA GLN A 2 2.99 10.70 19.90
C GLN A 2 2.14 9.48 19.57
N VAL A 3 1.24 9.17 20.49
CA VAL A 3 0.24 8.13 20.34
C VAL A 3 -0.80 8.66 19.34
N ASN A 4 -0.91 8.02 18.17
CA ASN A 4 -2.02 8.25 17.27
C ASN A 4 -3.32 7.96 18.02
N LYS A 5 -4.22 8.94 18.06
CA LYS A 5 -5.58 8.73 18.59
C LYS A 5 -6.24 7.62 17.78
N ALA A 6 -6.23 6.42 18.35
CA ALA A 6 -7.03 5.31 17.88
C ALA A 6 -8.50 5.71 18.04
N GLY A 7 -9.24 5.76 16.94
CA GLY A 7 -10.69 5.91 17.02
C GLY A 7 -11.42 6.49 15.81
N GLU A 8 -10.76 7.03 14.81
CA GLU A 8 -11.48 7.32 13.57
C GLU A 8 -11.64 6.02 12.78
N LYS A 9 -12.85 5.52 12.76
CA LYS A 9 -13.32 4.54 11.80
C LYS A 9 -13.09 5.17 10.44
N MET A 10 -12.02 4.77 9.74
CA MET A 10 -11.82 5.17 8.36
C MET A 10 -13.01 4.60 7.59
N ASP A 11 -13.77 5.46 6.95
CA ASP A 11 -14.85 5.04 6.07
C ASP A 11 -14.21 4.16 4.99
N ASN A 12 -14.56 2.87 4.98
CA ASN A 12 -14.14 1.97 3.92
C ASN A 12 -14.62 2.58 2.60
N LEU A 13 -13.68 2.81 1.70
CA LEU A 13 -14.04 3.33 0.38
C LEU A 13 -14.71 2.23 -0.45
N PRO A 14 -15.73 2.58 -1.26
CA PRO A 14 -16.38 1.63 -2.14
C PRO A 14 -15.37 0.95 -3.07
N SER A 15 -15.54 -0.36 -3.30
CA SER A 15 -14.62 -1.15 -4.14
C SER A 15 -14.51 -0.61 -5.57
N GLU A 16 -15.56 0.00 -6.08
CA GLU A 16 -15.62 0.62 -7.41
C GLU A 16 -14.58 1.73 -7.60
N MET A 17 -14.16 2.39 -6.51
CA MET A 17 -13.12 3.42 -6.58
C MET A 17 -11.74 2.86 -6.95
N PHE A 18 -11.53 1.56 -6.79
CA PHE A 18 -10.26 0.89 -7.03
C PHE A 18 -10.19 0.15 -8.37
N GLU A 19 -11.31 -0.05 -9.06
CA GLU A 19 -11.38 -0.88 -10.28
C GLU A 19 -10.47 -0.39 -11.41
N ASN A 20 -10.42 0.95 -11.59
CA ASN A 20 -9.67 1.58 -12.67
C ASN A 20 -8.31 2.16 -12.21
N ILE A 21 -7.88 1.85 -10.99
CA ILE A 21 -6.57 2.29 -10.50
C ILE A 21 -5.52 1.32 -11.01
N GLU A 22 -4.47 1.86 -11.61
CA GLU A 22 -3.28 1.11 -12.00
C GLU A 22 -2.14 1.33 -11.00
N PRO A 23 -1.19 0.37 -10.87
CA PRO A 23 0.02 0.58 -10.11
C PRO A 23 0.79 1.82 -10.59
N GLY A 24 1.32 2.61 -9.65
CA GLY A 24 2.05 3.83 -9.95
C GLY A 24 2.16 4.78 -8.75
N ASP A 25 2.71 5.96 -9.01
CA ASP A 25 3.01 6.97 -7.99
C ASP A 25 2.11 8.21 -8.07
N ASP A 26 0.97 8.08 -8.74
CA ASP A 26 0.04 9.20 -8.94
C ASP A 26 -0.99 9.30 -7.82
N GLU A 27 -1.40 10.53 -7.50
CA GLU A 27 -2.57 10.78 -6.67
C GLU A 27 -3.85 10.39 -7.41
N ASN A 28 -4.72 9.64 -6.73
CA ASN A 28 -5.97 9.12 -7.28
C ASN A 28 -7.16 9.40 -6.37
N ALA A 29 -8.36 9.10 -6.85
CA ALA A 29 -9.59 9.23 -6.06
C ALA A 29 -9.58 8.37 -4.77
N CYS A 30 -8.86 7.24 -4.77
CA CYS A 30 -8.68 6.37 -3.61
C CYS A 30 -7.56 6.82 -2.66
N THR A 31 -6.75 7.83 -3.01
CA THR A 31 -5.65 8.32 -2.16
C THR A 31 -6.19 8.85 -0.82
N PRO A 32 -5.60 8.41 0.31
CA PRO A 32 -6.01 8.93 1.61
C PRO A 32 -5.77 10.43 1.74
N LYS A 33 -6.72 11.13 2.34
CA LYS A 33 -6.53 12.54 2.69
C LYS A 33 -5.72 12.66 3.96
N ILE A 34 -4.79 13.59 3.98
CA ILE A 34 -3.97 13.93 5.14
C ILE A 34 -4.05 15.44 5.40
N ASP A 35 -3.85 15.84 6.65
CA ASP A 35 -3.69 17.24 7.00
C ASP A 35 -2.21 17.69 6.90
N ASP A 36 -1.98 19.00 7.00
CA ASP A 36 -0.66 19.59 6.85
C ASP A 36 0.35 19.19 7.95
N ASN A 37 -0.13 18.67 9.06
CA ASN A 37 0.69 18.24 10.19
C ASN A 37 0.95 16.73 10.19
N PHE A 38 0.37 15.99 9.25
CA PHE A 38 0.55 14.56 9.16
C PHE A 38 2.00 14.20 8.85
N ILE A 39 2.55 13.25 9.59
CA ILE A 39 3.84 12.60 9.34
C ILE A 39 3.64 11.10 9.47
N GLY A 40 4.02 10.35 8.46
CA GLY A 40 3.86 8.89 8.45
C GLY A 40 3.36 8.35 7.12
N ILE A 41 2.64 7.23 7.20
CA ILE A 41 2.05 6.52 6.07
C ILE A 41 0.56 6.35 6.34
N ARG A 42 -0.27 6.55 5.32
CA ARG A 42 -1.70 6.24 5.37
C ARG A 42 -2.10 5.51 4.09
N ILE A 43 -2.97 4.52 4.23
CA ILE A 43 -3.44 3.70 3.11
C ILE A 43 -4.95 3.58 3.11
N ASN A 44 -5.52 3.41 1.92
CA ASN A 44 -6.89 2.98 1.66
C ASN A 44 -6.88 1.71 0.82
N ALA A 45 -7.90 0.88 0.98
CA ALA A 45 -8.10 -0.33 0.20
C ALA A 45 -9.60 -0.59 0.00
N PRO A 46 -10.00 -1.41 -0.99
CA PRO A 46 -11.36 -1.89 -1.10
C PRO A 46 -11.70 -2.78 0.11
N ASP A 47 -12.92 -2.67 0.62
CA ASP A 47 -13.41 -3.54 1.70
C ASP A 47 -13.67 -4.98 1.21
N VAL A 48 -14.11 -5.13 -0.04
CA VAL A 48 -14.38 -6.43 -0.66
C VAL A 48 -13.75 -6.51 -2.05
N VAL A 49 -13.10 -7.63 -2.33
CA VAL A 49 -12.57 -7.97 -3.66
C VAL A 49 -13.17 -9.32 -4.08
N TYR A 50 -13.81 -9.35 -5.25
CA TYR A 50 -14.38 -10.55 -5.82
C TYR A 50 -13.40 -11.20 -6.80
N TYR A 51 -13.29 -12.53 -6.75
CA TYR A 51 -12.51 -13.31 -7.70
C TYR A 51 -13.29 -14.52 -8.21
N ALA A 52 -12.95 -14.99 -9.40
CA ALA A 52 -13.50 -16.23 -9.97
C ALA A 52 -12.45 -17.33 -9.86
N PRO A 53 -12.77 -18.49 -9.22
CA PRO A 53 -11.80 -19.56 -9.01
C PRO A 53 -11.22 -20.09 -10.33
N GLY A 54 -9.90 -20.22 -10.36
CA GLY A 54 -9.16 -20.71 -11.52
C GLY A 54 -9.04 -19.70 -12.67
N GLU A 55 -9.70 -18.56 -12.60
CA GLU A 55 -9.48 -17.48 -13.54
C GLU A 55 -8.29 -16.62 -13.09
N LYS A 56 -7.39 -16.33 -14.04
CA LYS A 56 -6.22 -15.49 -13.79
C LYS A 56 -6.11 -14.42 -14.86
N ASP A 57 -5.69 -13.23 -14.43
CA ASP A 57 -5.35 -12.17 -15.35
C ASP A 57 -4.21 -12.65 -16.28
N PRO A 58 -4.37 -12.57 -17.62
CA PRO A 58 -3.38 -13.10 -18.54
C PRO A 58 -2.04 -12.35 -18.55
N ASN A 59 -2.01 -11.10 -18.06
CA ASN A 59 -0.82 -10.28 -18.04
C ASN A 59 -0.01 -10.46 -16.75
N THR A 60 -0.70 -10.58 -15.61
CA THR A 60 -0.07 -10.67 -14.29
C THR A 60 -0.05 -12.09 -13.72
N GLY A 61 -0.93 -12.96 -14.19
CA GLY A 61 -1.11 -14.30 -13.64
C GLY A 61 -1.85 -14.33 -12.28
N HIS A 62 -2.29 -13.18 -11.79
CA HIS A 62 -3.01 -13.06 -10.53
C HIS A 62 -4.49 -13.46 -10.66
N PHE A 63 -5.03 -14.04 -9.60
CA PHE A 63 -6.45 -14.42 -9.52
C PHE A 63 -7.38 -13.25 -9.22
N ALA A 64 -6.82 -12.10 -8.79
CA ALA A 64 -7.56 -10.87 -8.48
C ALA A 64 -6.67 -9.64 -8.66
N LYS A 65 -7.29 -8.47 -8.69
CA LYS A 65 -6.62 -7.17 -8.56
C LYS A 65 -6.99 -6.58 -7.20
N ILE A 66 -6.01 -6.51 -6.30
CA ILE A 66 -6.22 -6.03 -4.92
C ILE A 66 -5.41 -4.76 -4.72
N MET A 67 -6.00 -3.63 -5.11
CA MET A 67 -5.32 -2.33 -5.10
C MET A 67 -5.29 -1.71 -3.71
N ILE A 68 -4.15 -1.15 -3.35
CA ILE A 68 -3.98 -0.24 -2.22
C ILE A 68 -3.50 1.10 -2.75
N CYS A 69 -4.16 2.17 -2.31
CA CYS A 69 -3.73 3.54 -2.55
C CYS A 69 -3.13 4.09 -1.27
N GLY A 70 -1.94 4.66 -1.37
CA GLY A 70 -1.23 5.16 -0.20
C GLY A 70 -0.64 6.54 -0.39
N ILE A 71 -0.40 7.18 0.74
CA ILE A 71 0.34 8.43 0.84
C ILE A 71 1.34 8.32 1.98
N ARG A 72 2.54 8.80 1.75
CA ARG A 72 3.57 8.96 2.78
C ARG A 72 4.04 10.40 2.83
N ARG A 73 4.27 10.91 4.02
CA ARG A 73 4.82 12.24 4.24
C ARG A 73 5.81 12.21 5.37
N PHE A 74 7.04 12.59 5.07
CA PHE A 74 8.14 12.58 6.03
C PHE A 74 9.00 13.84 5.88
N ARG A 75 9.74 14.16 6.93
CA ARG A 75 10.78 15.19 6.85
C ARG A 75 11.89 14.75 5.90
N GLY A 76 12.48 15.71 5.21
CA GLY A 76 13.53 15.44 4.23
C GLY A 76 14.78 14.82 4.84
N ASP A 77 15.16 15.21 6.07
CA ASP A 77 16.31 14.62 6.79
C ASP A 77 16.10 13.12 7.08
N PHE A 78 14.91 12.73 7.55
CA PHE A 78 14.56 11.32 7.77
C PHE A 78 14.68 10.50 6.48
N LEU A 79 14.14 11.00 5.36
CA LEU A 79 14.25 10.30 4.07
C LEU A 79 15.69 10.26 3.56
N SER A 80 16.48 11.30 3.81
CA SER A 80 17.90 11.34 3.45
C SER A 80 18.71 10.27 4.16
N GLU A 81 18.40 9.95 5.42
CA GLU A 81 19.04 8.85 6.16
C GLU A 81 18.70 7.46 5.60
N LEU A 82 17.56 7.34 4.90
CA LEU A 82 17.10 6.08 4.33
C LEU A 82 17.64 5.81 2.93
N ARG A 83 18.11 6.85 2.22
CA ARG A 83 18.64 6.71 0.86
C ARG A 83 19.90 5.84 0.80
N PRO A 84 20.18 5.23 -0.37
CA PRO A 84 19.45 5.39 -1.62
C PRO A 84 18.14 4.60 -1.69
N ASP A 85 17.90 3.62 -0.88
CA ASP A 85 16.90 2.57 -1.05
C ASP A 85 15.72 2.70 -0.07
N VAL A 86 14.99 3.82 -0.11
CA VAL A 86 13.80 4.01 0.77
C VAL A 86 12.77 2.91 0.53
N GLU A 87 12.47 2.60 -0.72
CA GLU A 87 11.49 1.60 -1.14
C GLU A 87 11.85 0.21 -0.64
N LYS A 88 13.13 -0.16 -0.68
CA LYS A 88 13.64 -1.44 -0.14
C LYS A 88 13.50 -1.59 1.38
N LYS A 89 13.03 -0.56 2.07
CA LYS A 89 12.80 -0.55 3.53
C LYS A 89 11.32 -0.47 3.88
N VAL A 90 10.47 -0.28 2.88
CA VAL A 90 9.02 -0.28 3.05
C VAL A 90 8.53 -1.72 2.99
N ALA A 91 7.90 -2.19 4.06
CA ALA A 91 7.33 -3.53 4.11
C ALA A 91 5.81 -3.47 4.02
N LEU A 92 5.25 -4.31 3.15
CA LEU A 92 3.83 -4.62 3.08
C LEU A 92 3.54 -5.86 3.91
N VAL A 93 2.51 -5.80 4.75
CA VAL A 93 2.13 -6.90 5.64
C VAL A 93 0.64 -7.19 5.49
N ALA A 94 0.29 -8.44 5.27
CA ALA A 94 -1.09 -8.93 5.29
C ALA A 94 -1.22 -10.08 6.29
N ILE A 95 -2.18 -9.98 7.20
CA ILE A 95 -2.46 -10.98 8.22
C ILE A 95 -3.84 -11.58 7.98
N ASP A 96 -3.87 -12.88 7.69
CA ASP A 96 -5.13 -13.63 7.63
C ASP A 96 -5.79 -13.63 9.01
N THR A 97 -7.01 -13.09 9.09
CA THR A 97 -7.72 -12.96 10.37
C THR A 97 -8.26 -14.27 10.92
N GLN A 98 -8.37 -15.33 10.09
CA GLN A 98 -8.88 -16.64 10.48
C GLN A 98 -7.75 -17.62 10.80
N LEU A 99 -6.75 -17.71 9.92
CA LEU A 99 -5.64 -18.66 10.08
C LEU A 99 -4.44 -18.05 10.80
N HIS A 100 -4.43 -16.74 11.03
CA HIS A 100 -3.32 -15.98 11.63
C HIS A 100 -1.99 -16.10 10.88
N ASN A 101 -2.03 -16.50 9.60
CA ASN A 101 -0.87 -16.50 8.73
C ASN A 101 -0.47 -15.05 8.41
N VAL A 102 0.84 -14.79 8.45
CA VAL A 102 1.42 -13.50 8.10
C VAL A 102 2.12 -13.62 6.77
N HIS A 103 1.72 -12.78 5.82
CA HIS A 103 2.38 -12.60 4.53
C HIS A 103 3.08 -11.24 4.55
N THR A 104 4.36 -11.20 4.19
CA THR A 104 5.13 -9.96 4.20
C THR A 104 6.12 -9.94 3.06
N SER A 105 6.30 -8.77 2.47
CA SER A 105 7.31 -8.49 1.46
C SER A 105 7.77 -7.05 1.55
N LEU A 106 8.95 -6.77 1.00
CA LEU A 106 9.40 -5.40 0.78
C LEU A 106 8.82 -4.88 -0.53
N LEU A 107 8.47 -3.61 -0.57
CA LEU A 107 8.11 -2.92 -1.82
C LEU A 107 9.42 -2.57 -2.52
N ILE A 108 9.96 -3.51 -3.26
CA ILE A 108 11.16 -3.33 -4.06
C ILE A 108 10.71 -2.99 -5.46
N ASP A 109 11.16 -1.87 -5.97
CA ASP A 109 11.13 -1.59 -7.40
C ASP A 109 12.39 -2.23 -7.99
N ASP A 110 12.24 -3.45 -8.50
CA ASP A 110 13.31 -4.19 -9.17
C ASP A 110 13.40 -3.78 -10.66
N ASP A 111 13.60 -2.51 -10.96
CA ASP A 111 14.17 -2.14 -12.24
C ASP A 111 15.70 -2.07 -12.11
N PRO A 112 16.43 -3.15 -12.46
CA PRO A 112 17.88 -3.22 -12.30
C PRO A 112 18.63 -2.34 -13.29
N ASP A 113 17.97 -1.72 -14.25
CA ASP A 113 18.60 -1.08 -15.40
C ASP A 113 18.63 0.47 -15.33
N GLU A 114 17.92 1.10 -14.40
CA GLU A 114 18.07 2.53 -14.16
C GLU A 114 18.92 2.80 -12.91
N PRO A 115 20.16 3.28 -13.09
CA PRO A 115 20.90 3.82 -11.95
C PRO A 115 20.13 5.00 -11.41
N ASP A 116 19.72 4.90 -10.15
CA ASP A 116 19.03 5.96 -9.41
C ASP A 116 19.79 7.28 -9.62
N PRO A 117 19.19 8.30 -10.24
CA PRO A 117 19.89 9.56 -10.45
C PRO A 117 20.32 10.06 -9.10
N SER A 118 21.61 10.28 -8.92
CA SER A 118 22.16 10.79 -7.65
C SER A 118 21.34 12.01 -7.24
N PRO A 119 20.53 11.93 -6.18
CA PRO A 119 19.64 13.03 -5.84
C PRO A 119 20.46 14.25 -5.49
N PRO A 120 19.99 15.46 -5.80
CA PRO A 120 20.66 16.68 -5.40
C PRO A 120 20.91 16.66 -3.89
N GLN A 121 22.16 16.88 -3.51
CA GLN A 121 22.53 16.96 -2.10
C GLN A 121 22.09 18.32 -1.56
N PHE A 122 21.04 18.33 -0.77
CA PHE A 122 20.63 19.51 -0.04
C PHE A 122 21.33 19.57 1.33
N PRO A 123 21.68 20.79 1.83
CA PRO A 123 22.18 20.94 3.19
C PRO A 123 21.20 20.37 4.21
N LYS A 124 21.73 19.75 5.27
CA LYS A 124 20.90 19.12 6.32
C LYS A 124 19.89 20.11 6.92
N GLU A 125 20.29 21.34 7.16
CA GLU A 125 19.40 22.41 7.68
C GLU A 125 18.21 22.71 6.77
N THR A 126 18.36 22.51 5.47
CA THR A 126 17.27 22.63 4.50
C THR A 126 16.34 21.41 4.59
N LEU A 127 16.90 20.20 4.66
CA LEU A 127 16.14 18.95 4.75
C LEU A 127 15.31 18.86 6.03
N GLU A 128 15.80 19.40 7.14
CA GLU A 128 15.06 19.46 8.41
C GLU A 128 13.79 20.33 8.35
N LYS A 129 13.70 21.24 7.40
CA LYS A 129 12.59 22.19 7.25
C LYS A 129 11.58 21.81 6.17
N VAL A 130 11.89 20.83 5.34
CA VAL A 130 11.01 20.42 4.24
C VAL A 130 10.34 19.10 4.56
N TYR A 131 9.12 18.95 4.06
CA TYR A 131 8.39 17.67 4.08
C TYR A 131 8.24 17.18 2.65
N ILE A 132 8.50 15.90 2.46
CA ILE A 132 8.37 15.24 1.17
C ILE A 132 7.15 14.34 1.24
N THR A 133 6.21 14.58 0.33
CA THR A 133 5.01 13.77 0.16
C THR A 133 5.17 12.95 -1.09
N ALA A 134 4.83 11.67 -1.01
CA ALA A 134 4.80 10.76 -2.15
C ALA A 134 3.56 9.87 -2.05
N TRP A 135 2.99 9.53 -3.21
CA TRP A 135 1.87 8.63 -3.37
C TRP A 135 2.36 7.27 -3.83
N PHE A 136 1.58 6.25 -3.64
CA PHE A 136 1.81 4.93 -4.21
C PHE A 136 0.50 4.19 -4.38
N ASN A 137 0.37 3.51 -5.50
CA ASN A 137 -0.75 2.63 -5.82
C ASN A 137 -0.16 1.28 -6.18
N ILE A 138 -0.49 0.26 -5.43
CA ILE A 138 0.08 -1.07 -5.60
C ILE A 138 -1.02 -2.13 -5.66
N ASN A 139 -0.84 -3.13 -6.52
CA ASN A 139 -1.57 -4.38 -6.39
C ASN A 139 -0.81 -5.28 -5.41
N ILE A 140 -1.41 -5.62 -4.29
CA ILE A 140 -0.69 -6.39 -3.25
C ILE A 140 -0.25 -7.78 -3.71
N LEU A 141 -0.88 -8.35 -4.74
CA LEU A 141 -0.50 -9.65 -5.31
C LEU A 141 0.80 -9.59 -6.13
N ASP A 142 1.28 -8.39 -6.49
CA ASP A 142 2.60 -8.24 -7.10
C ASP A 142 3.73 -8.47 -6.08
N TYR A 143 3.42 -8.38 -4.79
CA TYR A 143 4.38 -8.45 -3.69
C TYR A 143 4.13 -9.63 -2.74
N LEU A 144 2.87 -10.04 -2.56
CA LEU A 144 2.48 -11.06 -1.60
C LEU A 144 1.88 -12.28 -2.30
N ASP A 145 2.40 -13.44 -1.97
CA ASP A 145 1.79 -14.72 -2.39
C ASP A 145 0.61 -15.05 -1.47
N LEU A 146 -0.56 -14.49 -1.79
CA LEU A 146 -1.79 -14.78 -1.08
C LEU A 146 -2.51 -15.96 -1.75
N PRO A 147 -3.04 -16.92 -0.96
CA PRO A 147 -3.75 -18.06 -1.51
C PRO A 147 -5.09 -17.67 -2.15
N GLU A 148 -5.39 -18.27 -3.30
CA GLU A 148 -6.67 -18.15 -4.00
C GLU A 148 -7.78 -18.88 -3.24
N ARG A 149 -8.36 -18.20 -2.24
CA ARG A 149 -9.48 -18.71 -1.43
C ARG A 149 -10.20 -17.54 -0.75
N PRO A 150 -11.47 -17.74 -0.32
CA PRO A 150 -12.13 -16.78 0.55
C PRO A 150 -11.32 -16.56 1.83
N ALA A 151 -11.06 -15.30 2.15
CA ALA A 151 -10.28 -14.93 3.33
C ALA A 151 -10.55 -13.46 3.71
N THR A 152 -10.16 -13.08 4.91
CA THR A 152 -10.16 -11.68 5.35
C THR A 152 -8.76 -11.34 5.84
N TYR A 153 -8.18 -10.31 5.28
CA TYR A 153 -6.83 -9.84 5.61
C TYR A 153 -6.86 -8.48 6.27
N ASN A 154 -6.11 -8.34 7.35
CA ASN A 154 -5.70 -7.05 7.88
C ASN A 154 -4.37 -6.67 7.22
N VAL A 155 -4.36 -5.53 6.51
CA VAL A 155 -3.21 -5.09 5.71
C VAL A 155 -2.71 -3.76 6.22
N PHE A 156 -1.39 -3.61 6.28
CA PHE A 156 -0.72 -2.37 6.63
C PHE A 156 0.68 -2.31 6.01
N VAL A 157 1.23 -1.10 6.00
CA VAL A 157 2.58 -0.81 5.49
C VAL A 157 3.44 -0.27 6.62
N THR A 158 4.71 -0.65 6.66
CA THR A 158 5.68 -0.15 7.65
C THR A 158 6.92 0.42 6.99
N LEU A 159 7.52 1.43 7.61
CA LEU A 159 8.83 1.99 7.28
C LEU A 159 9.55 2.34 8.57
N LYS A 160 10.53 1.54 8.97
CA LYS A 160 11.17 1.63 10.29
C LYS A 160 10.12 1.59 11.41
N GLU A 161 10.11 2.63 12.27
CA GLU A 161 9.15 2.77 13.38
C GLU A 161 7.75 3.24 12.96
N TYR A 162 7.58 3.67 11.72
CA TYR A 162 6.29 4.13 11.22
C TYR A 162 5.46 2.96 10.70
N LYS A 163 4.21 2.95 11.09
CA LYS A 163 3.20 2.00 10.62
C LYS A 163 1.99 2.79 10.12
N SER A 164 1.44 2.37 8.98
CA SER A 164 0.18 2.92 8.47
C SER A 164 -1.01 2.56 9.36
N ASN A 165 -2.18 3.13 9.08
CA ASN A 165 -3.44 2.54 9.52
C ASN A 165 -3.55 1.11 8.98
N VAL A 166 -4.38 0.30 9.64
CA VAL A 166 -4.74 -1.05 9.19
C VAL A 166 -6.01 -0.95 8.37
N VAL A 167 -5.99 -1.52 7.16
CA VAL A 167 -7.19 -1.72 6.33
C VAL A 167 -7.58 -3.19 6.35
N THR A 168 -8.87 -3.47 6.24
CA THR A 168 -9.39 -4.84 6.23
C THR A 168 -9.96 -5.14 4.86
N ILE A 169 -9.44 -6.17 4.17
CA ILE A 169 -9.84 -6.58 2.83
C ILE A 169 -10.46 -7.96 2.92
N LYS A 170 -11.66 -8.13 2.38
CA LYS A 170 -12.35 -9.41 2.28
C LYS A 170 -12.29 -9.94 0.86
N LEU A 171 -11.69 -11.11 0.66
CA LEU A 171 -11.73 -11.86 -0.60
C LEU A 171 -12.98 -12.74 -0.63
N VAL A 172 -13.76 -12.62 -1.69
CA VAL A 172 -15.02 -13.34 -1.89
C VAL A 172 -15.02 -14.01 -3.25
N GLU A 173 -15.31 -15.29 -3.24
CA GLU A 173 -15.51 -16.06 -4.46
C GLU A 173 -16.81 -15.65 -5.17
N LYS A 174 -16.75 -15.34 -6.47
CA LYS A 174 -17.93 -15.12 -7.31
C LYS A 174 -18.67 -16.46 -7.45
N LYS A 175 -19.94 -16.46 -7.15
CA LYS A 175 -20.78 -17.65 -7.41
C LYS A 175 -20.93 -17.82 -8.93
N THR A 176 -20.49 -18.96 -9.43
CA THR A 176 -20.71 -19.36 -10.83
C THR A 176 -22.23 -19.50 -11.06
N GLY A 177 -22.84 -18.53 -11.76
CA GLY A 177 -24.26 -18.66 -12.14
C GLY A 177 -25.13 -17.40 -12.01
N GLU A 178 -24.63 -16.30 -11.51
CA GLU A 178 -25.34 -15.01 -11.63
C GLU A 178 -24.73 -14.24 -12.81
N ALA A 179 -25.31 -14.49 -14.01
CA ALA A 179 -25.12 -13.59 -15.14
C ALA A 179 -26.00 -12.35 -14.87
N ASP A 180 -25.36 -11.17 -14.91
CA ASP A 180 -26.07 -9.87 -14.96
C ASP A 180 -26.99 -9.75 -16.17
#